data_3c5cc411cda26f1639c9b1dc68cc5a86
#
_entry.id   3c5cc411cda26f1639c9b1dc68cc5a86
#
_cell.length_a   1.000
_cell.length_b   1.000
_cell.length_c   1.000
_cell.angle_alpha   90.00
_cell.angle_beta   90.00
_cell.angle_gamma   90.00
#
_symmetry.space_group_name_H-M   'P 1'
#
loop_
_entity.id
_entity.type
_entity.pdbx_description
1 polymer ?
#
loop_
_entity_poly.entity_id
_entity_poly.type
_entity_poly.pdbx_seq_one_letter_code
_entity_poly.pdbx_strand_id
1 'polypeptide(L)'
;MLLSSIKNKNKGNNKGNISMLALFLTMFFAFLFMVCIDLCRIYIARELTKDAADAASLSIAQNLLFFENFDYKNAAEEISSKNKCELVQCYLDYDEVVVIMEKKLNFILIDKFFSESCTVKSISKARIIYPWDDYFGFCKNYEFNFE
;
A
#
# COMPACT_ATOMS: atom_id res chain seq x y z
N MET A 1 66.53 -11.05 -34.46
CA MET A 1 65.98 -9.69 -34.45
C MET A 1 64.61 -9.63 -35.17
N LEU A 2 63.73 -10.62 -34.97
CA LEU A 2 62.44 -10.74 -35.67
C LEU A 2 61.28 -11.11 -34.76
N LEU A 3 61.47 -11.15 -33.42
CA LEU A 3 60.43 -11.53 -32.45
C LEU A 3 59.80 -10.35 -31.68
N SER A 4 60.24 -9.09 -31.88
CA SER A 4 59.75 -7.92 -31.22
C SER A 4 58.58 -7.20 -31.96
N SER A 5 58.27 -7.60 -33.19
CA SER A 5 57.28 -6.90 -34.03
C SER A 5 55.83 -7.43 -33.92
N ILE A 6 55.64 -8.58 -33.28
CA ILE A 6 54.29 -9.20 -33.24
C ILE A 6 53.50 -8.78 -32.05
N LYS A 7 54.08 -8.14 -31.01
CA LYS A 7 53.42 -7.89 -29.71
C LYS A 7 52.61 -6.59 -29.61
N ASN A 8 52.54 -5.77 -30.67
CA ASN A 8 51.93 -4.43 -30.54
C ASN A 8 50.69 -4.17 -31.43
N LYS A 9 50.06 -5.22 -32.00
CA LYS A 9 48.96 -5.02 -32.95
C LYS A 9 47.53 -5.19 -32.35
N ASN A 10 47.39 -5.60 -31.08
CA ASN A 10 46.07 -5.86 -30.47
C ASN A 10 45.66 -4.93 -29.36
N LYS A 11 46.33 -3.81 -29.11
CA LYS A 11 45.99 -2.88 -28.00
C LYS A 11 44.97 -1.80 -28.37
N GLY A 12 44.61 -1.67 -29.65
CA GLY A 12 43.73 -0.57 -30.11
C GLY A 12 42.24 -0.87 -30.14
N ASN A 13 41.83 -2.14 -30.28
CA ASN A 13 40.41 -2.48 -30.53
C ASN A 13 39.56 -2.69 -29.27
N ASN A 14 40.13 -2.82 -28.07
CA ASN A 14 39.35 -3.11 -26.87
C ASN A 14 38.77 -1.86 -26.18
N LYS A 15 39.30 -0.67 -26.48
CA LYS A 15 38.84 0.57 -25.85
C LYS A 15 37.43 0.98 -26.29
N GLY A 16 37.04 0.74 -27.55
CA GLY A 16 35.73 1.03 -28.08
C GLY A 16 34.65 0.06 -27.55
N ASN A 17 34.99 -1.21 -27.39
CA ASN A 17 34.05 -2.23 -26.88
C ASN A 17 33.72 -2.02 -25.40
N ILE A 18 34.66 -1.56 -24.58
CA ILE A 18 34.44 -1.28 -23.17
C ILE A 18 33.48 -0.09 -22.99
N SER A 19 33.63 0.97 -23.79
CA SER A 19 32.76 2.14 -23.77
C SER A 19 31.33 1.79 -24.19
N MET A 20 31.14 0.95 -25.20
CA MET A 20 29.85 0.51 -25.69
C MET A 20 29.13 -0.40 -24.64
N LEU A 21 29.90 -1.30 -23.99
CA LEU A 21 29.39 -2.13 -22.91
C LEU A 21 28.95 -1.30 -21.71
N ALA A 22 29.73 -0.29 -21.31
CA ALA A 22 29.41 0.60 -20.22
C ALA A 22 28.09 1.39 -20.48
N LEU A 23 27.91 1.88 -21.71
CA LEU A 23 26.71 2.60 -22.13
C LEU A 23 25.48 1.67 -22.09
N PHE A 24 25.60 0.46 -22.58
CA PHE A 24 24.51 -0.53 -22.50
C PHE A 24 24.17 -0.86 -21.05
N LEU A 25 25.15 -1.05 -20.20
CA LEU A 25 24.98 -1.36 -18.79
C LEU A 25 24.29 -0.22 -18.04
N THR A 26 24.67 1.04 -18.27
CA THR A 26 24.02 2.20 -17.66
C THR A 26 22.56 2.33 -18.09
N MET A 27 22.27 2.10 -19.39
CA MET A 27 20.88 2.12 -19.87
C MET A 27 20.03 0.99 -19.25
N PHE A 28 20.62 -0.20 -19.10
CA PHE A 28 19.95 -1.34 -18.44
C PHE A 28 19.65 -1.04 -16.98
N PHE A 29 20.60 -0.50 -16.22
CA PHE A 29 20.36 -0.11 -14.83
C PHE A 29 19.33 1.00 -14.71
N ALA A 30 19.34 2.00 -15.59
CA ALA A 30 18.34 3.06 -15.59
C ALA A 30 16.92 2.49 -15.79
N PHE A 31 16.76 1.54 -16.71
CA PHE A 31 15.49 0.84 -16.91
C PHE A 31 15.06 0.05 -15.64
N LEU A 32 16.00 -0.67 -15.05
CA LEU A 32 15.75 -1.46 -13.84
C LEU A 32 15.33 -0.57 -12.65
N PHE A 33 15.95 0.62 -12.52
CA PHE A 33 15.54 1.62 -11.53
C PHE A 33 14.09 2.09 -11.72
N MET A 34 13.65 2.35 -12.95
CA MET A 34 12.26 2.74 -13.22
C MET A 34 11.27 1.65 -12.81
N VAL A 35 11.58 0.38 -13.09
CA VAL A 35 10.77 -0.76 -12.65
C VAL A 35 10.70 -0.83 -11.12
N CYS A 36 11.81 -0.65 -10.43
CA CYS A 36 11.84 -0.61 -8.96
C CYS A 36 10.97 0.51 -8.38
N ILE A 37 10.98 1.70 -8.99
CA ILE A 37 10.13 2.81 -8.55
C ILE A 37 8.65 2.45 -8.69
N ASP A 38 8.22 1.84 -9.79
CA ASP A 38 6.84 1.43 -9.98
C ASP A 38 6.41 0.35 -8.96
N LEU A 39 7.29 -0.62 -8.65
CA LEU A 39 7.04 -1.60 -7.58
C LEU A 39 6.91 -0.94 -6.20
N CYS A 40 7.78 0.01 -5.86
CA CYS A 40 7.69 0.77 -4.62
C CYS A 40 6.36 1.53 -4.51
N ARG A 41 5.86 2.10 -5.61
CA ARG A 41 4.56 2.78 -5.64
C ARG A 41 3.40 1.85 -5.33
N ILE A 42 3.41 0.63 -5.86
CA ILE A 42 2.39 -0.39 -5.55
C ILE A 42 2.40 -0.69 -4.05
N TYR A 43 3.59 -0.93 -3.49
CA TYR A 43 3.73 -1.24 -2.07
C TYR A 43 3.22 -0.10 -1.19
N ILE A 44 3.67 1.12 -1.43
CA ILE A 44 3.25 2.31 -0.67
C ILE A 44 1.73 2.54 -0.78
N ALA A 45 1.17 2.39 -1.97
CA ALA A 45 -0.28 2.56 -2.16
C ALA A 45 -1.08 1.49 -1.41
N ARG A 46 -0.58 0.26 -1.37
CA ARG A 46 -1.21 -0.84 -0.62
C ARG A 46 -1.22 -0.55 0.88
N GLU A 47 -0.10 -0.14 1.44
CA GLU A 47 -0.01 0.22 2.86
C GLU A 47 -0.92 1.41 3.19
N LEU A 48 -0.86 2.49 2.41
CA LEU A 48 -1.72 3.66 2.62
C LEU A 48 -3.22 3.33 2.54
N THR A 49 -3.61 2.46 1.60
CA THR A 49 -5.02 2.06 1.47
C THR A 49 -5.46 1.19 2.64
N LYS A 50 -4.56 0.32 3.13
CA LYS A 50 -4.81 -0.50 4.31
C LYS A 50 -4.93 0.36 5.56
N ASP A 51 -3.97 1.26 5.81
CA ASP A 51 -3.99 2.15 6.96
C ASP A 51 -5.25 3.03 6.97
N ALA A 52 -5.68 3.52 5.80
CA ALA A 52 -6.91 4.29 5.67
C ALA A 52 -8.16 3.45 6.01
N ALA A 53 -8.22 2.20 5.54
CA ALA A 53 -9.32 1.29 5.85
C ALA A 53 -9.35 0.91 7.34
N ASP A 54 -8.17 0.65 7.94
CA ASP A 54 -8.03 0.33 9.36
C ASP A 54 -8.43 1.54 10.23
N ALA A 55 -7.98 2.74 9.89
CA ALA A 55 -8.36 3.96 10.60
C ALA A 55 -9.87 4.23 10.52
N ALA A 56 -10.49 4.01 9.35
CA ALA A 56 -11.92 4.20 9.19
C ALA A 56 -12.73 3.17 9.99
N SER A 57 -12.41 1.88 9.87
CA SER A 57 -13.12 0.82 10.59
C SER A 57 -13.03 0.99 12.10
N LEU A 58 -11.84 1.34 12.62
CA LEU A 58 -11.61 1.58 14.03
C LEU A 58 -12.35 2.83 14.54
N SER A 59 -12.24 3.93 13.79
CA SER A 59 -12.96 5.17 14.14
C SER A 59 -14.46 4.98 14.18
N ILE A 60 -15.04 4.26 13.22
CA ILE A 60 -16.47 3.97 13.17
C ILE A 60 -16.86 3.07 14.34
N ALA A 61 -16.10 1.99 14.60
CA ALA A 61 -16.38 1.08 15.71
C ALA A 61 -16.37 1.81 17.06
N GLN A 62 -15.43 2.73 17.28
CA GLN A 62 -15.36 3.54 18.49
C GLN A 62 -16.55 4.51 18.62
N ASN A 63 -16.93 5.20 17.53
CA ASN A 63 -18.02 6.18 17.58
C ASN A 63 -19.39 5.52 17.75
N LEU A 64 -19.59 4.33 17.21
CA LEU A 64 -20.83 3.56 17.40
C LEU A 64 -21.07 3.16 18.86
N LEU A 65 -20.02 3.06 19.68
CA LEU A 65 -20.14 2.81 21.12
C LEU A 65 -20.74 4.00 21.89
N PHE A 66 -20.53 5.23 21.41
CA PHE A 66 -20.86 6.44 22.15
C PHE A 66 -22.03 7.22 21.57
N PHE A 67 -22.36 7.01 20.28
CA PHE A 67 -23.37 7.80 19.57
C PHE A 67 -24.40 6.89 18.89
N GLU A 68 -25.66 6.95 19.34
CA GLU A 68 -26.77 6.14 18.80
C GLU A 68 -27.11 6.45 17.33
N ASN A 69 -26.89 7.71 16.89
CA ASN A 69 -27.21 8.17 15.54
C ASN A 69 -25.95 8.57 14.74
N PHE A 70 -24.90 7.77 14.82
CA PHE A 70 -23.67 8.04 14.11
C PHE A 70 -23.76 7.66 12.63
N ASP A 71 -23.54 8.65 11.74
CA ASP A 71 -23.47 8.42 10.30
C ASP A 71 -22.11 7.86 9.89
N TYR A 72 -21.99 6.54 9.99
CA TYR A 72 -20.76 5.82 9.71
C TYR A 72 -20.34 5.91 8.24
N LYS A 73 -21.28 6.13 7.29
CA LYS A 73 -20.94 6.26 5.87
C LYS A 73 -20.23 7.58 5.59
N ASN A 74 -20.78 8.69 6.07
CA ASN A 74 -20.14 10.00 5.94
C ASN A 74 -18.76 10.04 6.61
N ALA A 75 -18.63 9.41 7.78
CA ALA A 75 -17.33 9.31 8.44
C ALA A 75 -16.31 8.50 7.61
N ALA A 76 -16.73 7.38 7.01
CA ALA A 76 -15.88 6.59 6.14
C ALA A 76 -15.46 7.37 4.89
N GLU A 77 -16.37 8.13 4.27
CA GLU A 77 -16.09 8.98 3.11
C GLU A 77 -15.11 10.11 3.45
N GLU A 78 -15.28 10.74 4.61
CA GLU A 78 -14.37 11.80 5.07
C GLU A 78 -12.95 11.25 5.28
N ILE A 79 -12.81 10.08 5.94
CA ILE A 79 -11.51 9.45 6.17
C ILE A 79 -10.89 9.00 4.84
N SER A 80 -11.67 8.42 3.92
CA SER A 80 -11.17 8.00 2.61
C SER A 80 -10.65 9.17 1.80
N SER A 81 -11.38 10.29 1.76
CA SER A 81 -11.00 11.51 1.04
C SER A 81 -9.72 12.12 1.59
N LYS A 82 -9.57 12.20 2.92
CA LYS A 82 -8.35 12.69 3.59
C LYS A 82 -7.11 11.87 3.25
N ASN A 83 -7.29 10.56 3.01
CA ASN A 83 -6.20 9.63 2.66
C ASN A 83 -6.03 9.44 1.14
N LYS A 84 -6.77 10.22 0.32
CA LYS A 84 -6.74 10.11 -1.14
C LYS A 84 -7.06 8.69 -1.63
N CYS A 85 -8.02 8.05 -0.97
CA CYS A 85 -8.59 6.77 -1.32
C CYS A 85 -10.06 6.95 -1.70
N GLU A 86 -10.63 6.00 -2.42
CA GLU A 86 -12.05 5.95 -2.74
C GLU A 86 -12.72 4.91 -1.85
N LEU A 87 -13.85 5.26 -1.21
CA LEU A 87 -14.65 4.31 -0.44
C LEU A 87 -15.45 3.44 -1.42
N VAL A 88 -15.25 2.12 -1.38
CA VAL A 88 -16.01 1.17 -2.18
C VAL A 88 -17.27 0.74 -1.46
N GLN A 89 -17.10 0.32 -0.20
CA GLN A 89 -18.20 -0.14 0.65
C GLN A 89 -17.89 0.10 2.12
N CYS A 90 -18.93 0.44 2.89
CA CYS A 90 -18.91 0.46 4.34
C CYS A 90 -20.22 -0.14 4.83
N TYR A 91 -20.16 -1.19 5.64
CA TYR A 91 -21.32 -1.84 6.22
C TYR A 91 -21.02 -2.42 7.59
N LEU A 92 -22.10 -2.61 8.34
CA LEU A 92 -22.08 -3.22 9.65
C LEU A 92 -22.55 -4.67 9.53
N ASP A 93 -21.79 -5.59 10.08
CA ASP A 93 -22.10 -7.01 10.15
C ASP A 93 -22.08 -7.43 11.64
N TYR A 94 -23.26 -7.48 12.26
CA TYR A 94 -23.45 -7.68 13.71
C TYR A 94 -22.58 -6.72 14.54
N ASP A 95 -21.48 -7.22 15.09
CA ASP A 95 -20.54 -6.48 15.94
C ASP A 95 -19.28 -6.04 15.17
N GLU A 96 -19.23 -6.26 13.85
CA GLU A 96 -18.09 -5.91 13.02
C GLU A 96 -18.42 -4.77 12.07
N VAL A 97 -17.52 -3.80 12.01
CA VAL A 97 -17.52 -2.74 10.99
C VAL A 97 -16.59 -3.18 9.88
N VAL A 98 -17.14 -3.33 8.67
CA VAL A 98 -16.35 -3.71 7.50
C VAL A 98 -16.23 -2.52 6.57
N VAL A 99 -15.00 -2.12 6.27
CA VAL A 99 -14.68 -1.01 5.35
C VAL A 99 -13.82 -1.52 4.22
N ILE A 100 -14.23 -1.20 2.99
CA ILE A 100 -13.50 -1.54 1.77
C ILE A 100 -13.13 -0.25 1.08
N MET A 101 -11.83 -0.04 0.90
CA MET A 101 -11.28 1.12 0.22
C MET A 101 -10.46 0.70 -1.00
N GLU A 102 -10.41 1.59 -1.99
CA GLU A 102 -9.54 1.42 -3.15
C GLU A 102 -8.77 2.70 -3.48
N LYS A 103 -7.64 2.52 -4.12
CA LYS A 103 -6.78 3.60 -4.59
C LYS A 103 -6.31 3.33 -6.00
N LYS A 104 -6.50 4.31 -6.87
CA LYS A 104 -5.97 4.28 -8.25
C LYS A 104 -4.48 4.56 -8.24
N LEU A 105 -3.77 3.77 -9.03
CA LEU A 105 -2.32 3.87 -9.19
C LEU A 105 -2.00 4.51 -10.54
N ASN A 106 -1.06 5.47 -10.51
CA ASN A 106 -0.47 6.04 -11.71
C ASN A 106 0.98 5.54 -11.80
N PHE A 107 1.30 4.82 -12.85
CA PHE A 107 2.64 4.27 -13.09
C PHE A 107 3.43 5.14 -14.06
N ILE A 108 4.74 4.98 -14.08
CA ILE A 108 5.63 5.67 -15.02
C ILE A 108 5.77 4.86 -16.30
N LEU A 109 5.99 3.56 -16.16
CA LEU A 109 6.21 2.64 -17.27
C LEU A 109 4.97 1.84 -17.63
N ILE A 110 4.28 1.32 -16.63
CA ILE A 110 3.17 0.38 -16.80
C ILE A 110 1.99 1.04 -17.52
N ASP A 111 1.66 2.31 -17.23
CA ASP A 111 0.58 3.04 -17.91
C ASP A 111 0.81 3.23 -19.41
N LYS A 112 2.07 3.15 -19.87
CA LYS A 112 2.39 3.23 -21.30
C LYS A 112 2.23 1.91 -22.04
N PHE A 113 2.33 0.79 -21.32
CA PHE A 113 2.24 -0.55 -21.89
C PHE A 113 0.90 -1.22 -21.64
N PHE A 114 0.22 -0.86 -20.56
CA PHE A 114 -1.07 -1.42 -20.16
C PHE A 114 -2.06 -0.28 -20.01
N SER A 115 -3.11 -0.28 -20.84
CA SER A 115 -4.17 0.75 -20.86
C SER A 115 -5.15 0.62 -19.70
N GLU A 116 -5.00 -0.37 -18.81
CA GLU A 116 -5.90 -0.58 -17.68
C GLU A 116 -5.42 0.16 -16.45
N SER A 117 -6.32 0.95 -15.84
CA SER A 117 -6.05 1.58 -14.55
C SER A 117 -5.92 0.51 -13.47
N CYS A 118 -4.72 0.31 -12.96
CA CYS A 118 -4.49 -0.54 -11.81
C CYS A 118 -5.05 0.11 -10.54
N THR A 119 -5.89 -0.62 -9.81
CA THR A 119 -6.40 -0.20 -8.49
C THR A 119 -5.91 -1.17 -7.41
N VAL A 120 -5.59 -0.63 -6.25
CA VAL A 120 -5.31 -1.43 -5.07
C VAL A 120 -6.52 -1.35 -4.15
N LYS A 121 -7.03 -2.52 -3.73
CA LYS A 121 -8.14 -2.64 -2.79
C LYS A 121 -7.63 -3.15 -1.44
N SER A 122 -8.18 -2.61 -0.37
CA SER A 122 -7.96 -3.09 0.98
C SER A 122 -9.28 -3.23 1.72
N ILE A 123 -9.38 -4.27 2.53
CA ILE A 123 -10.53 -4.57 3.37
C ILE A 123 -10.05 -4.55 4.80
N SER A 124 -10.75 -3.79 5.64
CA SER A 124 -10.52 -3.77 7.08
C SER A 124 -11.79 -4.13 7.84
N LYS A 125 -11.62 -4.80 8.96
CA LYS A 125 -12.67 -5.19 9.87
C LYS A 125 -12.30 -4.79 11.28
N ALA A 126 -13.16 -4.02 11.94
CA ALA A 126 -13.03 -3.69 13.34
C ALA A 126 -14.22 -4.26 14.11
N ARG A 127 -13.94 -5.01 15.17
CA ARG A 127 -14.97 -5.55 16.03
C ARG A 127 -15.31 -4.56 17.11
N ILE A 128 -16.61 -4.35 17.32
CA ILE A 128 -17.15 -3.56 18.42
C ILE A 128 -17.12 -4.44 19.67
N ILE A 129 -16.32 -4.06 20.68
CA ILE A 129 -16.26 -4.75 21.96
C ILE A 129 -17.00 -3.88 22.97
N TYR A 130 -18.12 -4.37 23.44
CA TYR A 130 -18.91 -3.67 24.46
C TYR A 130 -18.31 -3.85 25.85
N PRO A 131 -18.47 -2.87 26.77
CA PRO A 131 -17.93 -2.97 28.13
C PRO A 131 -18.42 -4.18 28.93
N TRP A 132 -19.56 -4.73 28.54
CA TRP A 132 -20.18 -5.93 29.17
C TRP A 132 -19.77 -7.24 28.49
N ASP A 133 -18.98 -7.20 27.43
CA ASP A 133 -18.48 -8.41 26.78
C ASP A 133 -17.43 -9.11 27.65
N ASP A 134 -17.49 -10.44 27.67
CA ASP A 134 -16.54 -11.29 28.42
C ASP A 134 -15.06 -11.06 28.02
N TYR A 135 -14.83 -10.53 26.82
CA TYR A 135 -13.49 -10.18 26.32
C TYR A 135 -12.88 -8.96 26.99
N PHE A 136 -13.68 -8.05 27.56
CA PHE A 136 -13.16 -6.81 28.15
C PHE A 136 -12.51 -7.04 29.51
N GLY A 137 -12.71 -8.22 30.12
CA GLY A 137 -12.05 -8.60 31.37
C GLY A 137 -12.46 -7.79 32.61
N PHE A 138 -13.17 -6.67 32.42
CA PHE A 138 -13.61 -5.79 33.51
C PHE A 138 -14.88 -6.31 34.20
N CYS A 139 -15.74 -7.03 33.47
CA CYS A 139 -17.03 -7.49 34.03
C CYS A 139 -16.93 -8.71 34.92
N LYS A 140 -15.83 -9.45 34.93
CA LYS A 140 -15.69 -10.64 35.80
C LYS A 140 -15.48 -10.33 37.28
N ASN A 141 -15.16 -9.08 37.66
CA ASN A 141 -14.78 -8.72 39.02
C ASN A 141 -15.68 -7.66 39.68
N TYR A 142 -16.76 -7.21 39.04
CA TYR A 142 -17.71 -6.27 39.63
C TYR A 142 -19.04 -6.96 39.85
N GLU A 143 -19.21 -7.64 41.00
CA GLU A 143 -20.53 -7.90 41.57
C GLU A 143 -21.03 -6.59 42.13
N PHE A 144 -21.98 -5.96 41.43
CA PHE A 144 -22.77 -4.85 42.01
C PHE A 144 -23.74 -5.45 43.00
N ASN A 145 -23.39 -5.44 44.28
CA ASN A 145 -24.35 -5.69 45.35
C ASN A 145 -25.19 -4.41 45.50
N PHE A 146 -26.38 -4.43 44.98
CA PHE A 146 -27.40 -3.45 45.30
C PHE A 146 -28.02 -3.89 46.65
N GLU A 147 -27.67 -3.22 47.75
CA GLU A 147 -28.42 -3.25 49.01
C GLU A 147 -29.63 -2.30 48.92
#